data_64192e2ac9faf72e8142dbda25716dee
#
_entry.id   64192e2ac9faf72e8142dbda25716dee
#
_cell.length_a   1.000
_cell.length_b   1.000
_cell.length_c   1.000
_cell.angle_alpha   90.00
_cell.angle_beta   90.00
_cell.angle_gamma   90.00
#
_symmetry.space_group_name_H-M   'P 1'
#
loop_
_entity.id
_entity.type
_entity.pdbx_description
1 polymer ?
#
loop_
_entity_poly.entity_id
_entity_poly.type
_entity_poly.pdbx_seq_one_letter_code
_entity_poly.pdbx_strand_id
1 'polypeptide(L)'
;TQHVRDPQWVQQNGKLYMLLGARTQEDEGCALVYESEDGTRFRHVNTLRTEQPFGFMWECPDYAVVDGQPLLIACPQGIPHETYRFANPHQCGCFPVDGPLSGQTTLGDFISFDYGFDYYAARTLKADDGRVLLFGWMGMSEADYGCNPCARNGWDQALSLPRELHWVNGALRQTPLRELQALRSAPHKIGRAH
;
A
#
# COMPACT_ATOMS: atom_id res chain seq x y z
N THR A 1 17.44 13.78 2.77
CA THR A 1 16.14 13.33 3.31
C THR A 1 16.04 13.67 4.79
N GLN A 2 14.86 14.08 5.26
CA GLN A 2 14.62 14.35 6.70
C GLN A 2 14.26 13.05 7.45
N HIS A 3 13.46 12.19 6.81
CA HIS A 3 12.99 10.93 7.36
C HIS A 3 13.14 9.82 6.35
N VAL A 4 13.57 8.65 6.80
CA VAL A 4 13.68 7.41 5.99
C VAL A 4 13.27 6.25 6.87
N ARG A 5 12.38 5.35 6.38
CA ARG A 5 11.87 4.19 7.13
C ARG A 5 11.29 3.10 6.26
N ASP A 6 10.87 2.02 6.91
CA ASP A 6 10.10 0.92 6.37
C ASP A 6 10.78 0.21 5.19
N PRO A 7 11.96 -0.41 5.40
CA PRO A 7 12.64 -1.11 4.32
C PRO A 7 11.83 -2.29 3.81
N GLN A 8 11.72 -2.38 2.49
CA GLN A 8 11.09 -3.49 1.78
C GLN A 8 12.05 -4.06 0.74
N TRP A 9 12.18 -5.38 0.73
CA TRP A 9 12.99 -6.10 -0.23
C TRP A 9 12.19 -6.41 -1.50
N VAL A 10 12.82 -6.18 -2.64
CA VAL A 10 12.24 -6.48 -3.95
C VAL A 10 13.29 -7.22 -4.78
N GLN A 11 12.92 -8.37 -5.33
CA GLN A 11 13.73 -9.07 -6.30
C GLN A 11 13.14 -8.89 -7.69
N GLN A 12 13.90 -8.29 -8.61
CA GLN A 12 13.48 -8.03 -9.98
C GLN A 12 14.64 -8.30 -10.94
N ASN A 13 14.38 -9.09 -11.97
CA ASN A 13 15.38 -9.38 -13.04
C ASN A 13 16.73 -9.89 -12.51
N GLY A 14 16.70 -10.72 -11.49
CA GLY A 14 17.91 -11.28 -10.87
C GLY A 14 18.68 -10.34 -9.97
N LYS A 15 18.20 -9.11 -9.77
CA LYS A 15 18.77 -8.10 -8.87
C LYS A 15 17.95 -7.97 -7.61
N LEU A 16 18.63 -7.60 -6.52
CA LEU A 16 18.01 -7.31 -5.24
C LEU A 16 17.93 -5.82 -5.03
N TYR A 17 16.74 -5.34 -4.73
CA TYR A 17 16.49 -3.95 -4.39
C TYR A 17 15.96 -3.82 -2.95
N MET A 18 16.23 -2.67 -2.35
CA MET A 18 15.60 -2.24 -1.11
C MET A 18 14.88 -0.92 -1.37
N LEU A 19 13.58 -0.91 -1.10
CA LEU A 19 12.78 0.30 -1.11
C LEU A 19 12.70 0.87 0.30
N LEU A 20 12.78 2.19 0.41
CA LEU A 20 12.60 2.93 1.67
C LEU A 20 11.63 4.07 1.45
N GLY A 21 10.65 4.20 2.33
CA GLY A 21 9.80 5.39 2.38
C GLY A 21 10.59 6.58 2.90
N ALA A 22 10.35 7.76 2.32
CA ALA A 22 11.15 8.93 2.66
C ALA A 22 10.37 10.25 2.56
N ARG A 23 10.88 11.25 3.29
CA ARG A 23 10.55 12.67 3.21
C ARG A 23 11.81 13.43 2.81
N THR A 24 11.74 14.21 1.76
CA THR A 24 12.85 15.06 1.31
C THR A 24 13.03 16.28 2.23
N GLN A 25 14.08 17.06 2.00
CA GLN A 25 14.29 18.33 2.73
C GLN A 25 13.27 19.39 2.31
N GLU A 26 12.71 19.24 1.14
CA GLU A 26 11.67 20.12 0.56
C GLU A 26 10.25 19.71 0.98
N ASP A 27 10.13 18.76 1.94
CA ASP A 27 8.85 18.23 2.40
C ASP A 27 8.03 17.52 1.31
N GLU A 28 8.72 16.70 0.52
CA GLU A 28 8.09 15.88 -0.51
C GLU A 28 8.23 14.40 -0.18
N GLY A 29 7.13 13.65 -0.27
CA GLY A 29 7.11 12.19 -0.12
C GLY A 29 7.72 11.50 -1.33
N CYS A 30 8.52 10.46 -1.09
CA CYS A 30 9.13 9.63 -2.14
C CYS A 30 9.47 8.23 -1.65
N ALA A 31 9.85 7.34 -2.57
CA ALA A 31 10.48 6.07 -2.23
C ALA A 31 11.91 6.03 -2.79
N LEU A 32 12.89 5.78 -1.92
CA LEU A 32 14.27 5.59 -2.30
C LEU A 32 14.49 4.15 -2.74
N VAL A 33 15.22 3.97 -3.84
CA VAL A 33 15.58 2.65 -4.37
C VAL A 33 17.06 2.43 -4.23
N TYR A 34 17.42 1.39 -3.51
CA TYR A 34 18.79 0.91 -3.39
C TYR A 34 18.93 -0.44 -4.08
N GLU A 35 20.05 -0.67 -4.74
CA GLU A 35 20.39 -1.93 -5.41
C GLU A 35 21.54 -2.61 -4.69
N SER A 36 21.48 -3.93 -4.61
CA SER A 36 22.57 -4.76 -4.09
C SER A 36 22.79 -6.00 -4.97
N GLU A 37 24.06 -6.38 -5.08
CA GLU A 37 24.49 -7.63 -5.73
C GLU A 37 24.65 -8.77 -4.70
N ASP A 38 25.00 -8.45 -3.47
CA ASP A 38 25.39 -9.41 -2.43
C ASP A 38 24.42 -9.46 -1.22
N GLY A 39 23.38 -8.61 -1.21
CA GLY A 39 22.43 -8.50 -0.11
C GLY A 39 22.97 -7.81 1.15
N THR A 40 24.20 -7.33 1.13
CA THR A 40 24.86 -6.70 2.29
C THR A 40 25.26 -5.26 2.05
N ARG A 41 25.63 -4.92 0.82
CA ARG A 41 26.04 -3.57 0.42
C ARG A 41 25.02 -3.01 -0.55
N PHE A 42 24.52 -1.84 -0.25
CA PHE A 42 23.47 -1.19 -1.00
C PHE A 42 23.95 0.14 -1.59
N ARG A 43 23.62 0.35 -2.85
CA ARG A 43 23.90 1.58 -3.59
C ARG A 43 22.58 2.23 -3.99
N HIS A 44 22.39 3.51 -3.65
CA HIS A 44 21.24 4.29 -4.14
C HIS A 44 21.26 4.36 -5.67
N VAL A 45 20.17 4.00 -6.32
CA VAL A 45 20.08 3.93 -7.79
C VAL A 45 18.92 4.75 -8.35
N ASN A 46 17.89 5.04 -7.55
CA ASN A 46 16.74 5.82 -8.01
C ASN A 46 15.97 6.43 -6.84
N THR A 47 15.18 7.45 -7.14
CA THR A 47 14.17 8.02 -6.25
C THR A 47 12.85 8.06 -6.99
N LEU A 48 11.90 7.25 -6.58
CA LEU A 48 10.55 7.21 -7.15
C LEU A 48 9.71 8.31 -6.51
N ARG A 49 9.17 9.18 -7.34
CA ARG A 49 8.28 10.28 -6.94
C ARG A 49 7.34 10.63 -8.07
N THR A 50 6.24 11.25 -7.74
CA THR A 50 5.30 11.80 -8.72
C THR A 50 5.86 13.07 -9.36
N GLU A 51 5.34 13.43 -10.53
CA GLU A 51 5.74 14.67 -11.22
C GLU A 51 5.44 15.92 -10.38
N GLN A 52 4.27 15.95 -9.74
CA GLN A 52 3.90 16.95 -8.75
C GLN A 52 3.96 16.31 -7.35
N PRO A 53 4.39 17.05 -6.31
CA PRO A 53 4.44 16.50 -4.95
C PRO A 53 3.11 15.88 -4.52
N PHE A 54 3.17 14.67 -3.95
CA PHE A 54 2.01 13.96 -3.44
C PHE A 54 2.22 13.60 -1.97
N GLY A 55 1.88 14.53 -1.09
CA GLY A 55 2.13 14.45 0.33
C GLY A 55 3.59 14.73 0.73
N PHE A 56 3.81 14.90 2.02
CA PHE A 56 5.13 15.28 2.54
C PHE A 56 6.01 14.06 2.93
N MET A 57 5.43 12.89 3.11
CA MET A 57 6.11 11.65 3.49
C MET A 57 5.40 10.45 2.87
N TRP A 58 6.15 9.48 2.37
CA TRP A 58 5.60 8.17 2.03
C TRP A 58 6.12 7.13 3.02
N GLU A 59 5.20 6.44 3.67
CA GLU A 59 5.50 5.32 4.57
C GLU A 59 5.17 3.99 3.91
N CYS A 60 5.65 2.90 4.50
CA CYS A 60 5.32 1.53 4.15
C CYS A 60 5.45 1.22 2.65
N PRO A 61 6.53 1.62 1.95
CA PRO A 61 6.66 1.28 0.54
C PRO A 61 6.66 -0.23 0.35
N ASP A 62 5.97 -0.69 -0.70
CA ASP A 62 5.97 -2.08 -1.14
C ASP A 62 5.89 -2.11 -2.66
N TYR A 63 6.23 -3.24 -3.28
CA TYR A 63 6.25 -3.39 -4.73
C TYR A 63 5.68 -4.72 -5.15
N ALA A 64 4.68 -4.69 -5.97
CA ALA A 64 4.04 -5.89 -6.49
C ALA A 64 3.83 -5.80 -8.00
N VAL A 65 3.84 -6.95 -8.67
CA VAL A 65 3.43 -7.04 -10.09
C VAL A 65 2.10 -7.78 -10.13
N VAL A 66 1.05 -7.06 -10.47
CA VAL A 66 -0.33 -7.55 -10.52
C VAL A 66 -0.75 -7.70 -11.97
N ASP A 67 -1.00 -8.93 -12.41
CA ASP A 67 -1.37 -9.26 -13.81
C ASP A 67 -0.48 -8.57 -14.85
N GLY A 68 0.82 -8.51 -14.58
CA GLY A 68 1.82 -7.88 -15.44
C GLY A 68 2.04 -6.38 -15.22
N GLN A 69 1.18 -5.70 -14.47
CA GLN A 69 1.35 -4.29 -14.12
C GLN A 69 2.14 -4.14 -12.82
N PRO A 70 3.32 -3.50 -12.86
CA PRO A 70 4.04 -3.14 -11.64
C PRO A 70 3.32 -2.03 -10.88
N LEU A 71 3.26 -2.17 -9.56
CA LEU A 71 2.65 -1.20 -8.64
C LEU A 71 3.65 -0.86 -7.52
N LEU A 72 3.83 0.41 -7.24
CA LEU A 72 4.45 0.91 -6.02
C LEU A 72 3.35 1.19 -5.01
N ILE A 73 3.30 0.43 -3.94
CA ILE A 73 2.42 0.67 -2.81
C ILE A 73 3.08 1.71 -1.90
N ALA A 74 2.30 2.63 -1.37
CA ALA A 74 2.78 3.61 -0.41
C ALA A 74 1.65 4.13 0.48
N CYS A 75 2.04 4.70 1.60
CA CYS A 75 1.15 5.40 2.52
C CYS A 75 1.53 6.89 2.57
N PRO A 76 1.04 7.71 1.63
CA PRO A 76 1.31 9.14 1.60
C PRO A 76 0.64 9.88 2.74
N GLN A 77 1.40 10.77 3.39
CA GLN A 77 0.94 11.63 4.48
C GLN A 77 0.71 13.07 4.01
N GLY A 78 -0.32 13.72 4.57
CA GLY A 78 -0.60 15.13 4.36
C GLY A 78 -1.21 15.46 3.00
N ILE A 79 -1.95 14.54 2.41
CA ILE A 79 -2.75 14.82 1.21
C ILE A 79 -3.97 15.66 1.61
N PRO A 80 -4.24 16.77 0.94
CA PRO A 80 -5.44 17.58 1.21
C PRO A 80 -6.72 16.77 1.00
N HIS A 81 -7.70 16.97 1.88
CA HIS A 81 -9.01 16.35 1.77
C HIS A 81 -9.76 16.86 0.53
N GLU A 82 -10.43 15.96 -0.14
CA GLU A 82 -11.37 16.25 -1.22
C GLU A 82 -12.80 15.88 -0.78
N THR A 83 -13.81 16.32 -1.51
CA THR A 83 -15.22 16.07 -1.16
C THR A 83 -15.55 14.58 -0.99
N TYR A 84 -14.94 13.72 -1.82
CA TYR A 84 -15.22 12.27 -1.84
C TYR A 84 -13.97 11.41 -1.79
N ARG A 85 -12.79 12.00 -1.57
CA ARG A 85 -11.50 11.31 -1.50
C ARG A 85 -10.67 11.88 -0.37
N PHE A 86 -9.73 11.07 0.11
CA PHE A 86 -8.72 11.48 1.07
C PHE A 86 -9.30 12.02 2.39
N ALA A 87 -10.39 11.39 2.85
CA ALA A 87 -11.04 11.78 4.12
C ALA A 87 -10.21 11.40 5.36
N ASN A 88 -9.34 10.40 5.26
CA ASN A 88 -8.42 10.03 6.34
C ASN A 88 -7.26 11.04 6.46
N PRO A 89 -6.65 11.19 7.64
CA PRO A 89 -5.46 12.03 7.84
C PRO A 89 -4.32 11.67 6.90
N HIS A 90 -4.12 10.37 6.66
CA HIS A 90 -3.12 9.82 5.76
C HIS A 90 -3.74 8.79 4.83
N GLN A 91 -3.10 8.55 3.69
CA GLN A 91 -3.65 7.72 2.65
C GLN A 91 -2.91 6.40 2.54
N CYS A 92 -3.55 5.38 1.96
CA CYS A 92 -2.94 4.11 1.62
C CYS A 92 -3.42 3.65 0.24
N GLY A 93 -2.48 3.35 -0.64
CA GLY A 93 -2.80 2.99 -2.02
C GLY A 93 -1.57 2.62 -2.83
N CYS A 94 -1.68 2.76 -4.14
CA CYS A 94 -0.57 2.45 -5.03
C CYS A 94 -0.49 3.42 -6.21
N PHE A 95 0.69 3.44 -6.81
CA PHE A 95 0.98 4.09 -8.08
C PHE A 95 1.31 3.02 -9.12
N PRO A 96 0.67 3.00 -10.30
CA PRO A 96 1.18 2.24 -11.43
C PRO A 96 2.60 2.68 -11.77
N VAL A 97 3.48 1.73 -12.02
CA VAL A 97 4.89 1.99 -12.33
C VAL A 97 5.15 1.67 -13.80
N ASP A 98 5.77 2.59 -14.51
CA ASP A 98 6.31 2.37 -15.84
C ASP A 98 7.83 2.58 -15.82
N GLY A 99 8.56 1.58 -16.31
CA GLY A 99 10.01 1.54 -16.29
C GLY A 99 10.63 0.70 -15.17
N PRO A 100 11.97 0.52 -15.21
CA PRO A 100 12.71 -0.30 -14.25
C PRO A 100 12.98 0.44 -12.94
N LEU A 101 13.07 -0.29 -11.82
CA LEU A 101 13.37 0.32 -10.51
C LEU A 101 14.70 1.10 -10.47
N SER A 102 15.70 0.67 -11.25
CA SER A 102 17.03 1.29 -11.29
C SER A 102 17.27 2.21 -12.50
N GLY A 103 16.23 2.75 -13.11
CA GLY A 103 16.37 3.55 -14.32
C GLY A 103 15.37 4.71 -14.39
N GLN A 104 15.08 5.13 -15.61
CA GLN A 104 14.01 6.09 -15.82
C GLN A 104 12.68 5.42 -15.53
N THR A 105 12.01 5.92 -14.53
CA THR A 105 10.75 5.37 -13.99
C THR A 105 9.74 6.48 -13.84
N THR A 106 8.52 6.23 -14.28
CA THR A 106 7.39 7.14 -14.06
C THR A 106 6.33 6.47 -13.20
N LEU A 107 5.65 7.27 -12.40
CA LEU A 107 4.51 6.84 -11.59
C LEU A 107 3.23 7.42 -12.20
N GLY A 108 2.23 6.56 -12.37
CA GLY A 108 0.89 6.98 -12.73
C GLY A 108 0.14 7.61 -11.55
N ASP A 109 -1.14 7.91 -11.76
CA ASP A 109 -2.00 8.48 -10.73
C ASP A 109 -2.17 7.56 -9.52
N PHE A 110 -2.29 8.17 -8.34
CA PHE A 110 -2.52 7.44 -7.10
C PHE A 110 -3.90 6.78 -7.07
N ILE A 111 -3.92 5.49 -6.76
CA ILE A 111 -5.12 4.68 -6.62
C ILE A 111 -5.26 4.30 -5.15
N SER A 112 -6.28 4.85 -4.46
CA SER A 112 -6.58 4.49 -3.08
C SER A 112 -7.06 3.04 -2.98
N PHE A 113 -6.58 2.30 -1.98
CA PHE A 113 -7.06 0.93 -1.73
C PHE A 113 -8.42 0.89 -1.04
N ASP A 114 -8.75 1.91 -0.28
CA ASP A 114 -9.99 2.00 0.45
C ASP A 114 -10.51 3.44 0.50
N TYR A 115 -11.82 3.61 0.56
CA TYR A 115 -12.49 4.90 0.68
C TYR A 115 -13.19 5.07 2.04
N GLY A 116 -13.08 4.06 2.92
CA GLY A 116 -13.61 4.07 4.27
C GLY A 116 -12.62 4.60 5.30
N PHE A 117 -12.97 4.43 6.57
CA PHE A 117 -12.08 4.75 7.68
C PHE A 117 -11.01 3.68 7.86
N ASP A 118 -9.89 4.08 8.49
CA ASP A 118 -8.93 3.17 9.09
C ASP A 118 -8.43 2.07 8.16
N TYR A 119 -7.83 2.46 7.05
CA TYR A 119 -7.11 1.55 6.18
C TYR A 119 -5.72 2.10 5.90
N TYR A 120 -4.69 1.53 6.52
CA TYR A 120 -3.33 2.04 6.46
C TYR A 120 -2.29 0.92 6.44
N ALA A 121 -1.02 1.26 6.21
CA ALA A 121 0.14 0.39 6.27
C ALA A 121 -0.02 -0.93 5.49
N ALA A 122 -0.72 -0.89 4.34
CA ALA A 122 -1.01 -2.08 3.57
C ALA A 122 0.27 -2.75 3.05
N ARG A 123 0.25 -4.09 3.03
CA ARG A 123 1.32 -4.93 2.50
C ARG A 123 0.78 -5.95 1.53
N THR A 124 1.59 -6.27 0.54
CA THR A 124 1.28 -7.33 -0.41
C THR A 124 2.03 -8.61 -0.08
N LEU A 125 1.42 -9.72 -0.45
CA LEU A 125 2.01 -11.05 -0.41
C LEU A 125 1.75 -11.73 -1.76
N LYS A 126 2.81 -12.23 -2.38
CA LYS A 126 2.68 -13.11 -3.54
C LYS A 126 2.46 -14.54 -3.05
N ALA A 127 1.29 -15.09 -3.34
CA ALA A 127 0.96 -16.47 -3.04
C ALA A 127 1.68 -17.43 -4.00
N ASP A 128 1.80 -18.72 -3.60
CA ASP A 128 2.49 -19.75 -4.40
C ASP A 128 1.82 -19.99 -5.77
N ASP A 129 0.52 -19.75 -5.87
CA ASP A 129 -0.24 -19.84 -7.11
C ASP A 129 -0.16 -18.58 -7.99
N GLY A 130 0.67 -17.61 -7.59
CA GLY A 130 0.96 -16.39 -8.34
C GLY A 130 0.04 -15.21 -8.07
N ARG A 131 -1.02 -15.39 -7.29
CA ARG A 131 -1.90 -14.28 -6.87
C ARG A 131 -1.14 -13.27 -6.03
N VAL A 132 -1.54 -12.01 -6.12
CA VAL A 132 -1.09 -10.95 -5.22
C VAL A 132 -2.20 -10.65 -4.23
N LEU A 133 -1.90 -10.86 -2.96
CA LEU A 133 -2.82 -10.65 -1.86
C LEU A 133 -2.47 -9.34 -1.15
N LEU A 134 -3.49 -8.63 -0.68
CA LEU A 134 -3.34 -7.35 0.03
C LEU A 134 -3.94 -7.48 1.42
N PHE A 135 -3.18 -7.01 2.40
CA PHE A 135 -3.59 -6.86 3.80
C PHE A 135 -3.40 -5.42 4.22
N GLY A 136 -4.37 -4.86 4.92
CA GLY A 136 -4.27 -3.51 5.48
C GLY A 136 -4.53 -3.53 6.99
N TRP A 137 -3.96 -2.58 7.68
CA TRP A 137 -4.27 -2.31 9.07
C TRP A 137 -5.53 -1.45 9.14
N MET A 138 -6.54 -1.92 9.88
CA MET A 138 -7.74 -1.18 10.22
C MET A 138 -7.45 -0.28 11.43
N GLY A 139 -6.66 0.72 11.19
CA GLY A 139 -6.20 1.75 12.09
C GLY A 139 -5.67 2.91 11.27
N MET A 140 -5.30 3.98 11.96
CA MET A 140 -4.71 5.17 11.33
C MET A 140 -3.64 5.70 12.26
N SER A 141 -2.45 6.00 11.70
CA SER A 141 -1.41 6.69 12.43
C SER A 141 -1.92 8.05 12.91
N GLU A 142 -1.51 8.46 14.10
CA GLU A 142 -1.92 9.71 14.75
C GLU A 142 -3.39 9.76 15.22
N ALA A 143 -4.18 8.67 15.05
CA ALA A 143 -5.46 8.56 15.72
C ALA A 143 -5.27 8.26 17.22
N ASP A 144 -6.14 8.82 18.06
CA ASP A 144 -6.14 8.53 19.49
C ASP A 144 -6.43 7.05 19.74
N TYR A 145 -5.46 6.31 20.25
CA TYR A 145 -5.67 4.92 20.63
C TYR A 145 -6.69 4.79 21.75
N GLY A 146 -7.53 3.77 21.66
CA GLY A 146 -8.58 3.54 22.64
C GLY A 146 -9.85 4.38 22.43
N CYS A 147 -9.90 5.24 21.40
CA CYS A 147 -11.12 5.96 21.02
C CYS A 147 -12.16 5.05 20.34
N ASN A 148 -11.73 3.93 19.78
CA ASN A 148 -12.62 2.99 19.10
C ASN A 148 -13.59 2.31 20.07
N PRO A 149 -14.85 2.07 19.68
CA PRO A 149 -15.81 1.37 20.51
C PRO A 149 -15.37 -0.02 20.99
N CYS A 150 -14.53 -0.71 20.23
CA CYS A 150 -13.96 -2.02 20.57
C CYS A 150 -13.03 -1.97 21.79
N ALA A 151 -12.38 -0.84 22.07
CA ALA A 151 -11.51 -0.69 23.24
C ALA A 151 -12.25 -0.97 24.55
N ARG A 152 -13.56 -0.69 24.62
CA ARG A 152 -14.41 -1.01 25.79
C ARG A 152 -14.55 -2.52 26.02
N ASN A 153 -14.28 -3.33 24.97
CA ASN A 153 -14.34 -4.78 25.03
C ASN A 153 -12.94 -5.41 25.21
N GLY A 154 -11.93 -4.61 25.53
CA GLY A 154 -10.57 -5.08 25.83
C GLY A 154 -9.71 -5.36 24.59
N TRP A 155 -10.08 -4.87 23.42
CA TRP A 155 -9.27 -4.94 22.20
C TRP A 155 -9.38 -3.65 21.39
N ASP A 156 -8.40 -3.38 20.55
CA ASP A 156 -8.38 -2.22 19.66
C ASP A 156 -7.71 -2.59 18.34
N GLN A 157 -8.22 -2.01 17.26
CA GLN A 157 -7.74 -2.19 15.89
C GLN A 157 -7.88 -3.64 15.38
N ALA A 158 -7.65 -3.83 14.10
CA ALA A 158 -7.70 -5.12 13.44
C ALA A 158 -6.89 -5.10 12.13
N LEU A 159 -6.60 -6.27 11.58
CA LEU A 159 -6.24 -6.39 10.17
C LEU A 159 -7.51 -6.52 9.33
N SER A 160 -7.47 -5.96 8.13
CA SER A 160 -8.55 -6.13 7.16
C SER A 160 -8.67 -7.60 6.73
N LEU A 161 -9.83 -7.99 6.23
CA LEU A 161 -9.90 -9.23 5.46
C LEU A 161 -8.96 -9.13 4.26
N PRO A 162 -8.22 -10.22 3.93
CA PRO A 162 -7.34 -10.24 2.79
C PRO A 162 -8.11 -10.08 1.48
N ARG A 163 -7.50 -9.37 0.54
CA ARG A 163 -8.04 -9.10 -0.79
C ARG A 163 -7.10 -9.66 -1.85
N GLU A 164 -7.64 -10.17 -2.93
CA GLU A 164 -6.87 -10.46 -4.15
C GLU A 164 -6.84 -9.21 -5.03
N LEU A 165 -5.66 -8.87 -5.53
CA LEU A 165 -5.48 -7.76 -6.47
C LEU A 165 -5.51 -8.27 -7.90
N HIS A 166 -6.17 -7.53 -8.78
CA HIS A 166 -6.23 -7.79 -10.21
C HIS A 166 -6.04 -6.49 -10.98
N TRP A 167 -5.32 -6.56 -12.11
CA TRP A 167 -5.19 -5.43 -13.03
C TRP A 167 -5.97 -5.72 -14.31
N VAL A 168 -7.10 -5.04 -14.49
CA VAL A 168 -8.03 -5.31 -15.59
C VAL A 168 -8.35 -4.04 -16.34
N ASN A 169 -8.05 -4.01 -17.64
CA ASN A 169 -8.34 -2.87 -18.53
C ASN A 169 -7.79 -1.53 -18.00
N GLY A 170 -6.56 -1.53 -17.50
CA GLY A 170 -5.91 -0.33 -16.97
C GLY A 170 -6.39 0.12 -15.59
N ALA A 171 -7.15 -0.71 -14.87
CA ALA A 171 -7.68 -0.39 -13.54
C ALA A 171 -7.37 -1.49 -12.52
N LEU A 172 -7.04 -1.06 -11.29
CA LEU A 172 -6.91 -1.95 -10.15
C LEU A 172 -8.30 -2.43 -9.70
N ARG A 173 -8.45 -3.74 -9.57
CA ARG A 173 -9.62 -4.40 -8.98
C ARG A 173 -9.19 -5.14 -7.73
N GLN A 174 -10.05 -5.13 -6.73
CA GLN A 174 -9.87 -5.85 -5.47
C GLN A 174 -11.07 -6.75 -5.24
N THR A 175 -10.82 -8.03 -4.95
CA THR A 175 -11.86 -9.00 -4.62
C THR A 175 -11.56 -9.64 -3.26
N PRO A 176 -12.56 -10.02 -2.47
CA PRO A 176 -12.32 -10.80 -1.26
C PRO A 176 -11.55 -12.08 -1.60
N LEU A 177 -10.59 -12.45 -0.75
CA LEU A 177 -9.82 -13.68 -0.91
C LEU A 177 -10.79 -14.89 -1.05
N ARG A 178 -10.60 -15.68 -2.10
CA ARG A 178 -11.54 -16.80 -2.40
C ARG A 178 -11.63 -17.84 -1.29
N GLU A 179 -10.56 -18.04 -0.52
CA GLU A 179 -10.51 -18.98 0.61
C GLU A 179 -11.48 -18.58 1.74
N LEU A 180 -11.90 -17.31 1.83
CA LEU A 180 -12.94 -16.87 2.76
C LEU A 180 -14.28 -17.56 2.52
N GLN A 181 -14.51 -18.14 1.33
CA GLN A 181 -15.69 -18.96 1.06
C GLN A 181 -15.81 -20.16 2.00
N ALA A 182 -14.67 -20.75 2.39
CA ALA A 182 -14.64 -21.89 3.32
C ALA A 182 -15.14 -21.56 4.74
N LEU A 183 -15.17 -20.28 5.10
CA LEU A 183 -15.66 -19.80 6.40
C LEU A 183 -17.17 -19.60 6.41
N ARG A 184 -17.84 -19.70 5.26
CA ARG A 184 -19.29 -19.49 5.18
C ARG A 184 -20.04 -20.71 5.68
N SER A 185 -20.99 -20.48 6.58
CA SER A 185 -22.01 -21.46 6.96
C SER A 185 -23.22 -21.41 6.02
N ALA A 186 -24.25 -22.20 6.31
CA ALA A 186 -25.51 -22.13 5.59
C ALA A 186 -26.09 -20.69 5.67
N PRO A 187 -26.65 -20.16 4.58
CA PRO A 187 -27.16 -18.81 4.54
C PRO A 187 -28.40 -18.68 5.45
N HIS A 188 -28.38 -17.66 6.31
CA HIS A 188 -29.58 -17.27 7.08
C HIS A 188 -30.31 -16.16 6.32
N LYS A 189 -31.59 -16.38 6.01
CA LYS A 189 -32.45 -15.33 5.45
C LYS A 189 -32.93 -14.43 6.61
N ILE A 190 -32.44 -13.20 6.63
CA ILE A 190 -32.83 -12.20 7.66
C ILE A 190 -33.91 -11.23 7.17
N GLY A 191 -34.60 -11.58 6.09
CA GLY A 191 -35.68 -10.76 5.51
C GLY A 191 -35.16 -9.67 4.58
N ARG A 192 -36.04 -8.74 4.18
CA ARG A 192 -35.65 -7.53 3.45
C ARG A 192 -35.17 -6.48 4.44
N ALA A 193 -33.98 -5.96 4.21
CA ALA A 193 -33.59 -4.70 4.82
C ALA A 193 -34.48 -3.59 4.22
N HIS A 194 -35.12 -2.81 5.05
CA HIS A 194 -35.90 -1.63 4.68
C HIS A 194 -35.05 -0.39 4.84
#